data_b6a96f71e53abc26c32ce815e6238b3b
#
_entry.id   b6a96f71e53abc26c32ce815e6238b3b
#
_cell.length_a   1.000
_cell.length_b   1.000
_cell.length_c   1.000
_cell.angle_alpha   90.00
_cell.angle_beta   90.00
_cell.angle_gamma   90.00
#
_symmetry.space_group_name_H-M   'P 1'
#
loop_
_entity.id
_entity.type
_entity.pdbx_description
1 polymer ?
#
loop_
_entity_poly.entity_id
_entity_poly.type
_entity_poly.pdbx_seq_one_letter_code
_entity_poly.pdbx_strand_id
1 'polypeptide(L)'
;MTSRRQFLQQSLAVAAPLIVSPAVLGADSPGNRINVAFIGTGNQGMGLLKRFLARDLGNVLAVCDVNEGSFGYKEPEHFYGRIPAKKMVDDAMAKKAKGGRSIRCDAVSDFREVLDRDDIDAVVVVVPDHWHRIITVMALEAGKDVYCEKPLTFSVADGRLMIDAVRKNHRILQTGSHERSNPVSQFVCQAARAGKIGRIKRMVTKVGFNNKISPPPGWKPMPVPSKFDYRSWLGPAPDAPYHQDRCLYRFRFHYDYSGGQITNFGAHCNDMAHWGMGLDTGGPTEIECQNASFLPAGSLFNTATQTRFRCLYPNGVELVCESGSEQVQTRFEGTDGWLQTGYDGTSASDPELIAGCPQKPRGIDDPHSSHLANFIDCVKSRAEPRAPVETGHASAVLCHLANAMIRLFPETGPHRIAKWDAANEVFVNDDAANKMLDREQRDPWS
;
A
#
# COMPACT_ATOMS: atom_id res chain seq x y z
N MET A 1 72.63 2.05 3.32
CA MET A 1 71.66 1.68 4.38
C MET A 1 70.96 2.94 4.88
N THR A 2 69.77 3.18 4.49
CA THR A 2 68.98 4.34 4.92
C THR A 2 68.62 4.16 6.40
N SER A 3 68.89 5.14 7.25
CA SER A 3 68.68 5.07 8.68
C SER A 3 67.19 5.08 9.01
N ARG A 4 66.78 4.39 10.11
CA ARG A 4 65.39 4.35 10.61
C ARG A 4 64.74 5.73 10.74
N ARG A 5 65.56 6.77 10.94
CA ARG A 5 65.11 8.17 11.04
C ARG A 5 64.76 8.78 9.68
N GLN A 6 65.43 8.40 8.60
CA GLN A 6 65.09 8.83 7.23
C GLN A 6 63.85 8.12 6.70
N PHE A 7 63.61 6.86 7.09
CA PHE A 7 62.40 6.14 6.73
C PHE A 7 61.14 6.73 7.42
N LEU A 8 61.24 7.14 8.69
CA LEU A 8 60.17 7.79 9.40
C LEU A 8 59.86 9.21 8.90
N GLN A 9 60.89 9.96 8.42
CA GLN A 9 60.65 11.28 7.83
C GLN A 9 60.04 11.18 6.42
N GLN A 10 60.26 10.13 5.67
CA GLN A 10 59.62 9.90 4.36
C GLN A 10 58.19 9.36 4.48
N SER A 11 57.84 8.70 5.60
CA SER A 11 56.47 8.22 5.86
C SER A 11 55.51 9.31 6.30
N LEU A 12 55.99 10.48 6.75
CA LEU A 12 55.17 11.63 7.16
C LEU A 12 54.74 12.54 6.01
N ALA A 13 55.28 12.34 4.79
CA ALA A 13 55.00 13.20 3.64
C ALA A 13 53.81 12.76 2.78
N VAL A 14 53.06 11.70 3.14
CA VAL A 14 51.91 11.16 2.34
C VAL A 14 50.56 11.29 3.04
N ALA A 15 50.50 11.95 4.18
CA ALA A 15 49.21 12.31 4.79
C ALA A 15 48.81 13.74 4.38
N ALA A 16 48.61 13.97 3.09
CA ALA A 16 47.81 15.11 2.68
C ALA A 16 46.35 14.84 3.14
N PRO A 17 45.73 15.72 3.94
CA PRO A 17 44.35 15.56 4.27
C PRO A 17 43.57 15.56 2.95
N LEU A 18 42.84 14.47 2.67
CA LEU A 18 41.85 14.45 1.62
C LEU A 18 40.79 15.51 1.99
N ILE A 19 40.97 16.71 1.43
CA ILE A 19 39.95 17.76 1.52
C ILE A 19 38.78 17.28 0.64
N VAL A 20 37.87 16.54 1.26
CA VAL A 20 36.60 16.15 0.64
C VAL A 20 35.78 17.42 0.52
N SER A 21 35.44 17.82 -0.69
CA SER A 21 34.55 18.98 -0.94
C SER A 21 33.31 18.91 -0.08
N PRO A 22 32.82 20.00 0.54
CA PRO A 22 31.55 20.05 1.25
C PRO A 22 30.39 19.53 0.41
N ALA A 23 30.46 19.64 -0.94
CA ALA A 23 29.50 19.06 -1.87
C ALA A 23 29.47 17.51 -1.85
N VAL A 24 30.52 16.85 -1.36
CA VAL A 24 30.61 15.38 -1.23
C VAL A 24 30.13 14.92 0.15
N LEU A 25 30.10 15.82 1.14
CA LEU A 25 29.71 15.56 2.52
C LEU A 25 28.33 16.11 2.86
N GLY A 26 27.66 16.83 1.95
CA GLY A 26 26.32 17.41 2.15
C GLY A 26 25.21 16.35 2.00
N ALA A 27 24.03 16.66 2.57
CA ALA A 27 22.85 15.81 2.46
C ALA A 27 22.46 15.45 1.01
N ASP A 28 22.82 16.32 0.06
CA ASP A 28 22.58 16.15 -1.39
C ASP A 28 23.78 15.59 -2.16
N SER A 29 24.82 15.11 -1.46
CA SER A 29 25.95 14.49 -2.15
C SER A 29 25.51 13.23 -2.91
N PRO A 30 26.09 12.93 -4.08
CA PRO A 30 25.75 11.74 -4.87
C PRO A 30 25.82 10.43 -4.06
N GLY A 31 26.71 10.35 -3.05
CA GLY A 31 26.86 9.20 -2.16
C GLY A 31 25.82 9.07 -1.05
N ASN A 32 25.00 10.13 -0.80
CA ASN A 32 23.96 10.12 0.24
C ASN A 32 22.53 9.97 -0.33
N ARG A 33 22.41 9.81 -1.64
CA ARG A 33 21.10 9.60 -2.27
C ARG A 33 20.72 8.14 -2.20
N ILE A 34 19.48 7.89 -1.77
CA ILE A 34 18.92 6.53 -1.75
C ILE A 34 18.65 6.07 -3.19
N ASN A 35 19.13 4.90 -3.51
CA ASN A 35 18.89 4.23 -4.77
C ASN A 35 17.67 3.32 -4.66
N VAL A 36 16.68 3.55 -5.50
CA VAL A 36 15.37 2.90 -5.40
C VAL A 36 15.06 2.15 -6.68
N ALA A 37 14.34 1.03 -6.56
CA ALA A 37 13.65 0.40 -7.67
C ALA A 37 12.13 0.40 -7.45
N PHE A 38 11.38 0.51 -8.55
CA PHE A 38 9.92 0.39 -8.55
C PHE A 38 9.53 -0.97 -9.10
N ILE A 39 8.81 -1.76 -8.31
CA ILE A 39 8.27 -3.07 -8.70
C ILE A 39 6.75 -2.93 -8.85
N GLY A 40 6.26 -3.04 -10.07
CA GLY A 40 4.90 -2.69 -10.47
C GLY A 40 4.81 -1.27 -11.03
N THR A 41 4.62 -1.16 -12.33
CA THR A 41 4.52 0.12 -13.09
C THR A 41 3.18 0.26 -13.78
N GLY A 42 2.14 -0.28 -13.15
CA GLY A 42 0.74 -0.07 -13.53
C GLY A 42 0.22 1.31 -13.11
N ASN A 43 -1.10 1.44 -13.00
CA ASN A 43 -1.78 2.73 -12.78
C ASN A 43 -1.24 3.50 -11.55
N GLN A 44 -1.17 2.84 -10.39
CA GLN A 44 -0.68 3.46 -9.16
C GLN A 44 0.84 3.62 -9.19
N GLY A 45 1.58 2.61 -9.68
CA GLY A 45 3.04 2.65 -9.75
C GLY A 45 3.56 3.80 -10.60
N MET A 46 2.97 4.04 -11.78
CA MET A 46 3.31 5.20 -12.63
C MET A 46 3.00 6.52 -11.93
N GLY A 47 1.89 6.58 -11.17
CA GLY A 47 1.53 7.76 -10.38
C GLY A 47 2.55 8.06 -9.28
N LEU A 48 2.99 7.05 -8.54
CA LEU A 48 4.01 7.19 -7.50
C LEU A 48 5.39 7.50 -8.09
N LEU A 49 5.77 6.83 -9.18
CA LEU A 49 7.03 7.10 -9.89
C LEU A 49 7.13 8.55 -10.35
N LYS A 50 6.06 9.08 -10.96
CA LYS A 50 5.99 10.49 -11.37
C LYS A 50 6.21 11.44 -10.19
N ARG A 51 5.58 11.16 -9.03
CA ARG A 51 5.72 11.97 -7.81
C ARG A 51 7.12 11.88 -7.22
N PHE A 52 7.68 10.67 -7.16
CA PHE A 52 9.04 10.41 -6.68
C PHE A 52 10.07 11.21 -7.46
N LEU A 53 9.98 11.18 -8.80
CA LEU A 53 10.86 11.92 -9.71
C LEU A 53 10.67 13.44 -9.60
N ALA A 54 9.41 13.91 -9.47
CA ALA A 54 9.09 15.33 -9.38
C ALA A 54 9.61 15.96 -8.08
N ARG A 55 9.62 15.22 -6.96
CA ARG A 55 10.19 15.68 -5.68
C ARG A 55 11.67 15.40 -5.52
N ASP A 56 12.29 14.75 -6.47
CA ASP A 56 13.71 14.39 -6.41
C ASP A 56 14.13 13.59 -5.16
N LEU A 57 13.31 12.60 -4.80
CA LEU A 57 13.47 11.87 -3.53
C LEU A 57 14.67 10.92 -3.49
N GLY A 58 15.23 10.54 -4.64
CA GLY A 58 16.35 9.61 -4.77
C GLY A 58 16.70 9.31 -6.21
N ASN A 59 17.50 8.28 -6.43
CA ASN A 59 17.83 7.77 -7.75
C ASN A 59 16.94 6.54 -8.05
N VAL A 60 16.33 6.48 -9.23
CA VAL A 60 15.61 5.30 -9.69
C VAL A 60 16.49 4.51 -10.63
N LEU A 61 17.04 3.38 -10.13
CA LEU A 61 18.00 2.56 -10.88
C LEU A 61 17.35 1.45 -11.69
N ALA A 62 16.15 1.01 -11.28
CA ALA A 62 15.41 -0.02 -12.00
C ALA A 62 13.90 0.19 -11.89
N VAL A 63 13.20 -0.27 -12.92
CA VAL A 63 11.75 -0.46 -12.92
C VAL A 63 11.46 -1.88 -13.34
N CYS A 64 10.53 -2.55 -12.64
CA CYS A 64 10.17 -3.93 -12.87
C CYS A 64 8.67 -4.05 -13.11
N ASP A 65 8.27 -4.74 -14.16
CA ASP A 65 6.88 -5.12 -14.40
C ASP A 65 6.83 -6.30 -15.39
N VAL A 66 5.94 -7.23 -15.17
CA VAL A 66 5.66 -8.36 -16.09
C VAL A 66 5.02 -7.87 -17.39
N ASN A 67 4.45 -6.66 -17.40
CA ASN A 67 3.92 -5.99 -18.58
C ASN A 67 5.00 -5.08 -19.19
N GLU A 68 5.37 -5.34 -20.45
CA GLU A 68 6.28 -4.47 -21.19
C GLU A 68 5.68 -3.07 -21.43
N GLY A 69 4.39 -3.05 -21.82
CA GLY A 69 3.60 -1.84 -22.03
C GLY A 69 2.30 -2.15 -22.76
N SER A 70 1.19 -1.70 -22.19
CA SER A 70 -0.14 -1.89 -22.80
C SER A 70 -1.12 -0.79 -22.36
N PHE A 71 -2.21 -0.67 -23.11
CA PHE A 71 -3.44 -0.04 -22.67
C PHE A 71 -4.27 -1.01 -21.82
N GLY A 72 -5.42 -0.55 -21.30
CA GLY A 72 -6.35 -1.36 -20.49
C GLY A 72 -6.30 -1.04 -19.00
N TYR A 73 -5.63 0.02 -18.62
CA TYR A 73 -5.64 0.57 -17.26
C TYR A 73 -6.90 1.42 -17.00
N LYS A 74 -6.90 2.24 -15.96
CA LYS A 74 -8.08 2.99 -15.52
C LYS A 74 -8.64 3.90 -16.63
N GLU A 75 -7.77 4.66 -17.28
CA GLU A 75 -8.16 5.59 -18.34
C GLU A 75 -7.70 5.03 -19.70
N PRO A 76 -8.49 5.22 -20.76
CA PRO A 76 -8.20 4.62 -22.08
C PRO A 76 -6.83 5.02 -22.67
N GLU A 77 -6.37 6.25 -22.39
CA GLU A 77 -5.10 6.79 -22.88
C GLU A 77 -3.88 6.31 -22.07
N HIS A 78 -4.07 5.65 -20.97
CA HIS A 78 -2.98 5.18 -20.11
C HIS A 78 -2.25 3.99 -20.73
N PHE A 79 -1.07 4.26 -21.29
CA PHE A 79 -0.14 3.25 -21.78
C PHE A 79 0.97 3.04 -20.75
N TYR A 80 0.89 1.97 -19.93
CA TYR A 80 1.74 1.72 -18.79
C TYR A 80 2.42 0.35 -18.87
N GLY A 81 3.51 0.19 -18.12
CA GLY A 81 4.37 -0.97 -18.06
C GLY A 81 5.83 -0.56 -17.89
N ARG A 82 6.76 -1.54 -17.85
CA ARG A 82 8.17 -1.27 -17.56
C ARG A 82 8.87 -0.35 -18.59
N ILE A 83 8.51 -0.42 -19.88
CA ILE A 83 9.16 0.42 -20.90
C ILE A 83 8.71 1.89 -20.81
N PRO A 84 7.40 2.23 -20.71
CA PRO A 84 6.98 3.60 -20.42
C PRO A 84 7.56 4.15 -19.11
N ALA A 85 7.65 3.33 -18.07
CA ALA A 85 8.23 3.71 -16.79
C ALA A 85 9.72 4.05 -16.91
N LYS A 86 10.50 3.16 -17.56
CA LYS A 86 11.92 3.43 -17.84
C LYS A 86 12.10 4.73 -18.61
N LYS A 87 11.31 4.95 -19.66
CA LYS A 87 11.38 6.22 -20.43
C LYS A 87 11.15 7.43 -19.54
N MET A 88 10.16 7.39 -18.64
CA MET A 88 9.87 8.48 -17.71
C MET A 88 11.08 8.76 -16.81
N VAL A 89 11.76 7.74 -16.30
CA VAL A 89 12.97 7.88 -15.46
C VAL A 89 14.12 8.47 -16.28
N ASP A 90 14.41 7.90 -17.45
CA ASP A 90 15.52 8.36 -18.32
C ASP A 90 15.34 9.84 -18.71
N ASP A 91 14.10 10.23 -19.10
CA ASP A 91 13.77 11.63 -19.42
C ASP A 91 13.99 12.58 -18.23
N ALA A 92 13.62 12.13 -17.01
CA ALA A 92 13.81 12.92 -15.80
C ALA A 92 15.28 13.04 -15.42
N MET A 93 16.06 11.95 -15.52
CA MET A 93 17.49 11.94 -15.21
C MET A 93 18.30 12.74 -16.25
N ALA A 94 17.95 12.67 -17.53
CA ALA A 94 18.58 13.48 -18.57
C ALA A 94 18.42 14.99 -18.33
N LYS A 95 17.24 15.43 -17.88
CA LYS A 95 17.00 16.85 -17.52
C LYS A 95 17.87 17.32 -16.36
N LYS A 96 18.20 16.44 -15.41
CA LYS A 96 19.03 16.74 -14.23
C LYS A 96 20.51 16.75 -14.53
N ALA A 97 20.97 15.94 -15.47
CA ALA A 97 22.40 15.72 -15.73
C ALA A 97 23.15 16.96 -16.25
N LYS A 98 22.47 18.02 -16.73
CA LYS A 98 23.06 19.28 -17.23
C LYS A 98 24.38 19.07 -17.98
N GLY A 99 24.47 18.03 -18.83
CA GLY A 99 25.68 17.70 -19.60
C GLY A 99 26.68 16.76 -18.89
N GLY A 100 26.39 16.30 -17.66
CA GLY A 100 27.15 15.28 -16.95
C GLY A 100 26.67 13.83 -17.30
N ARG A 101 27.27 12.83 -16.63
CA ARG A 101 26.90 11.42 -16.82
C ARG A 101 25.50 11.19 -16.24
N SER A 102 24.55 10.79 -17.09
CA SER A 102 23.19 10.41 -16.65
C SER A 102 23.22 9.02 -15.98
N ILE A 103 22.49 8.88 -14.89
CA ILE A 103 22.19 7.57 -14.28
C ILE A 103 21.24 6.84 -15.22
N ARG A 104 21.58 5.61 -15.58
CA ARG A 104 20.74 4.77 -16.43
C ARG A 104 19.78 3.96 -15.56
N CYS A 105 18.50 3.94 -15.93
CA CYS A 105 17.49 3.07 -15.36
C CYS A 105 17.39 1.77 -16.18
N ASP A 106 17.34 0.62 -15.49
CA ASP A 106 17.09 -0.66 -16.14
C ASP A 106 15.60 -1.00 -16.11
N ALA A 107 15.12 -1.75 -17.12
CA ALA A 107 13.75 -2.25 -17.18
C ALA A 107 13.78 -3.77 -17.21
N VAL A 108 13.34 -4.42 -16.14
CA VAL A 108 13.37 -5.87 -15.96
C VAL A 108 11.96 -6.42 -15.80
N SER A 109 11.78 -7.71 -16.11
CA SER A 109 10.48 -8.39 -15.97
C SER A 109 10.36 -9.19 -14.67
N ASP A 110 11.49 -9.64 -14.13
CA ASP A 110 11.55 -10.44 -12.92
C ASP A 110 12.06 -9.58 -11.76
N PHE A 111 11.25 -9.47 -10.69
CA PHE A 111 11.61 -8.68 -9.53
C PHE A 111 12.85 -9.21 -8.79
N ARG A 112 13.17 -10.50 -8.93
CA ARG A 112 14.37 -11.10 -8.33
C ARG A 112 15.64 -10.46 -8.86
N GLU A 113 15.67 -10.08 -10.15
CA GLU A 113 16.79 -9.33 -10.74
C GLU A 113 17.01 -7.97 -10.05
N VAL A 114 15.94 -7.37 -9.51
CA VAL A 114 16.04 -6.12 -8.71
C VAL A 114 16.60 -6.43 -7.32
N LEU A 115 16.13 -7.51 -6.68
CA LEU A 115 16.52 -7.85 -5.31
C LEU A 115 17.98 -8.30 -5.20
N ASP A 116 18.51 -8.93 -6.25
CA ASP A 116 19.90 -9.41 -6.34
C ASP A 116 20.93 -8.25 -6.50
N ARG A 117 20.49 -7.01 -6.68
CA ARG A 117 21.36 -5.86 -6.90
C ARG A 117 21.81 -5.23 -5.59
N ASP A 118 23.13 -5.17 -5.35
CA ASP A 118 23.73 -4.52 -4.17
C ASP A 118 23.65 -2.98 -4.22
N ASP A 119 23.47 -2.40 -5.41
CA ASP A 119 23.41 -0.94 -5.60
C ASP A 119 22.00 -0.35 -5.37
N ILE A 120 20.98 -1.18 -5.05
CA ILE A 120 19.64 -0.76 -4.68
C ILE A 120 19.45 -0.83 -3.17
N ASP A 121 19.08 0.29 -2.54
CA ASP A 121 18.88 0.42 -1.09
C ASP A 121 17.44 0.08 -0.67
N ALA A 122 16.47 0.46 -1.51
CA ALA A 122 15.05 0.33 -1.18
C ALA A 122 14.21 0.02 -2.42
N VAL A 123 13.05 -0.59 -2.19
CA VAL A 123 12.06 -0.90 -3.24
C VAL A 123 10.69 -0.29 -2.93
N VAL A 124 10.02 0.15 -3.99
CA VAL A 124 8.62 0.60 -3.96
C VAL A 124 7.78 -0.46 -4.64
N VAL A 125 7.04 -1.24 -3.85
CA VAL A 125 6.23 -2.39 -4.29
C VAL A 125 4.79 -1.93 -4.55
N VAL A 126 4.36 -1.99 -5.81
CA VAL A 126 3.06 -1.48 -6.29
C VAL A 126 2.43 -2.47 -7.26
N VAL A 127 2.31 -3.69 -6.82
CA VAL A 127 1.78 -4.84 -7.55
C VAL A 127 0.36 -5.17 -7.10
N PRO A 128 -0.36 -6.13 -7.72
CA PRO A 128 -1.61 -6.65 -7.17
C PRO A 128 -1.42 -7.29 -5.79
N ASP A 129 -2.46 -7.22 -4.94
CA ASP A 129 -2.40 -7.52 -3.50
C ASP A 129 -1.82 -8.92 -3.20
N HIS A 130 -2.12 -9.93 -4.04
CA HIS A 130 -1.65 -11.31 -3.87
C HIS A 130 -0.12 -11.47 -4.01
N TRP A 131 0.58 -10.47 -4.51
CA TRP A 131 2.03 -10.44 -4.61
C TRP A 131 2.73 -9.67 -3.47
N HIS A 132 1.99 -8.87 -2.69
CA HIS A 132 2.56 -7.96 -1.70
C HIS A 132 3.49 -8.67 -0.71
N ARG A 133 3.00 -9.75 -0.05
CA ARG A 133 3.79 -10.48 0.94
C ARG A 133 5.07 -11.05 0.34
N ILE A 134 4.96 -11.77 -0.77
CA ILE A 134 6.09 -12.50 -1.36
C ILE A 134 7.23 -11.54 -1.69
N ILE A 135 6.93 -10.50 -2.47
CA ILE A 135 7.95 -9.53 -2.91
C ILE A 135 8.51 -8.76 -1.71
N THR A 136 7.66 -8.36 -0.76
CA THR A 136 8.07 -7.60 0.42
C THR A 136 8.99 -8.43 1.33
N VAL A 137 8.62 -9.66 1.65
CA VAL A 137 9.44 -10.53 2.51
C VAL A 137 10.79 -10.81 1.84
N MET A 138 10.81 -11.18 0.57
CA MET A 138 12.06 -11.41 -0.18
C MET A 138 12.92 -10.15 -0.24
N ALA A 139 12.34 -8.97 -0.41
CA ALA A 139 13.07 -7.71 -0.43
C ALA A 139 13.72 -7.40 0.94
N LEU A 140 12.97 -7.58 2.04
CA LEU A 140 13.48 -7.42 3.40
C LEU A 140 14.62 -8.40 3.69
N GLU A 141 14.50 -9.65 3.27
CA GLU A 141 15.55 -10.69 3.41
C GLU A 141 16.79 -10.40 2.55
N ALA A 142 16.60 -9.77 1.38
CA ALA A 142 17.68 -9.27 0.53
C ALA A 142 18.29 -7.94 1.06
N GLY A 143 17.89 -7.49 2.26
CA GLY A 143 18.45 -6.32 2.91
C GLY A 143 17.93 -4.99 2.36
N LYS A 144 16.81 -4.96 1.65
CA LYS A 144 16.19 -3.73 1.12
C LYS A 144 15.17 -3.18 2.11
N ASP A 145 15.07 -1.85 2.19
CA ASP A 145 13.93 -1.18 2.82
C ASP A 145 12.74 -1.16 1.83
N VAL A 146 11.51 -1.20 2.34
CA VAL A 146 10.32 -1.44 1.51
C VAL A 146 9.24 -0.39 1.74
N TYR A 147 8.77 0.23 0.67
CA TYR A 147 7.44 0.84 0.61
C TYR A 147 6.51 -0.16 -0.06
N CYS A 148 5.46 -0.61 0.60
CA CYS A 148 4.47 -1.52 0.03
C CYS A 148 3.10 -0.85 -0.04
N GLU A 149 2.48 -0.84 -1.23
CA GLU A 149 1.14 -0.27 -1.40
C GLU A 149 0.09 -0.98 -0.52
N LYS A 150 -1.00 -0.25 -0.27
CA LYS A 150 -2.18 -0.78 0.43
C LYS A 150 -3.10 -1.56 -0.54
N PRO A 151 -3.90 -2.53 -0.04
CA PRO A 151 -3.85 -3.10 1.31
C PRO A 151 -2.52 -3.80 1.51
N LEU A 152 -1.95 -3.71 2.71
CA LEU A 152 -0.60 -4.28 2.94
C LEU A 152 -0.55 -5.76 2.61
N THR A 153 -1.63 -6.49 2.89
CA THR A 153 -1.69 -7.95 2.80
C THR A 153 -2.89 -8.44 2.01
N PHE A 154 -2.79 -9.66 1.50
CA PHE A 154 -3.85 -10.37 0.81
C PHE A 154 -4.64 -11.30 1.75
N SER A 155 -4.04 -11.70 2.88
CA SER A 155 -4.63 -12.49 3.96
C SER A 155 -4.19 -11.98 5.33
N VAL A 156 -4.81 -12.47 6.41
CA VAL A 156 -4.37 -12.17 7.78
C VAL A 156 -3.00 -12.81 8.04
N ALA A 157 -2.82 -14.06 7.61
CA ALA A 157 -1.58 -14.79 7.77
C ALA A 157 -0.36 -14.08 7.15
N ASP A 158 -0.53 -13.44 5.99
CA ASP A 158 0.53 -12.70 5.32
C ASP A 158 1.14 -11.59 6.20
N GLY A 159 0.31 -10.91 6.99
CA GLY A 159 0.77 -9.77 7.79
C GLY A 159 1.73 -10.18 8.90
N ARG A 160 1.49 -11.31 9.54
CA ARG A 160 2.41 -11.86 10.57
C ARG A 160 3.79 -12.15 9.97
N LEU A 161 3.82 -12.78 8.80
CA LEU A 161 5.07 -13.05 8.08
C LEU A 161 5.82 -11.77 7.71
N MET A 162 5.10 -10.73 7.30
CA MET A 162 5.70 -9.44 6.97
C MET A 162 6.25 -8.72 8.22
N ILE A 163 5.52 -8.74 9.34
CA ILE A 163 5.97 -8.18 10.63
C ILE A 163 7.24 -8.90 11.10
N ASP A 164 7.26 -10.23 11.06
CA ASP A 164 8.42 -11.02 11.46
C ASP A 164 9.64 -10.75 10.58
N ALA A 165 9.44 -10.61 9.27
CA ALA A 165 10.48 -10.27 8.32
C ALA A 165 11.08 -8.88 8.57
N VAL A 166 10.24 -7.85 8.87
CA VAL A 166 10.71 -6.51 9.23
C VAL A 166 11.57 -6.56 10.48
N ARG A 167 11.08 -7.22 11.54
CA ARG A 167 11.79 -7.32 12.81
C ARG A 167 13.09 -8.08 12.70
N LYS A 168 13.07 -9.25 12.04
CA LYS A 168 14.24 -10.12 11.84
C LYS A 168 15.36 -9.41 11.08
N ASN A 169 15.00 -8.67 10.04
CA ASN A 169 15.99 -8.05 9.14
C ASN A 169 16.32 -6.60 9.51
N HIS A 170 15.66 -6.01 10.54
CA HIS A 170 15.86 -4.62 10.98
C HIS A 170 15.73 -3.62 9.83
N ARG A 171 14.73 -3.82 8.95
CA ARG A 171 14.49 -2.95 7.80
C ARG A 171 13.29 -2.03 8.04
N ILE A 172 13.25 -0.94 7.30
CA ILE A 172 12.10 -0.04 7.27
C ILE A 172 11.06 -0.61 6.32
N LEU A 173 9.81 -0.74 6.80
CA LEU A 173 8.67 -0.96 5.95
C LEU A 173 7.64 0.13 6.18
N GLN A 174 7.22 0.82 5.12
CA GLN A 174 6.09 1.73 5.14
C GLN A 174 4.97 1.23 4.25
N THR A 175 3.76 1.12 4.82
CA THR A 175 2.54 0.83 4.07
C THR A 175 2.06 2.06 3.31
N GLY A 176 1.52 1.89 2.10
CA GLY A 176 1.00 2.96 1.24
C GLY A 176 -0.27 3.67 1.74
N SER A 177 -0.47 3.75 3.05
CA SER A 177 -1.59 4.44 3.72
C SER A 177 -1.38 5.96 3.72
N HIS A 178 -1.37 6.56 2.53
CA HIS A 178 -0.98 7.97 2.31
C HIS A 178 -1.89 9.00 3.01
N GLU A 179 -3.11 8.62 3.42
CA GLU A 179 -3.97 9.50 4.22
C GLU A 179 -3.34 9.83 5.57
N ARG A 180 -2.44 9.01 6.10
CA ARG A 180 -1.62 9.34 7.30
C ARG A 180 -0.60 10.46 7.06
N SER A 181 -0.37 10.85 5.80
CA SER A 181 0.43 12.01 5.40
C SER A 181 -0.43 13.16 4.85
N ASN A 182 -1.76 13.04 4.90
CA ASN A 182 -2.68 14.10 4.52
C ASN A 182 -2.96 15.00 5.74
N PRO A 183 -2.60 16.29 5.72
CA PRO A 183 -2.79 17.16 6.87
C PRO A 183 -4.26 17.34 7.25
N VAL A 184 -5.20 17.21 6.31
CA VAL A 184 -6.64 17.24 6.61
C VAL A 184 -7.06 16.00 7.40
N SER A 185 -6.64 14.80 6.98
CA SER A 185 -6.90 13.55 7.68
C SER A 185 -6.24 13.53 9.06
N GLN A 186 -5.00 14.07 9.17
CA GLN A 186 -4.30 14.27 10.44
C GLN A 186 -5.11 15.14 11.39
N PHE A 187 -5.58 16.30 10.91
CA PHE A 187 -6.37 17.22 11.72
C PHE A 187 -7.65 16.56 12.25
N VAL A 188 -8.42 15.90 11.38
CA VAL A 188 -9.71 15.27 11.75
C VAL A 188 -9.49 14.12 12.73
N CYS A 189 -8.53 13.23 12.46
CA CYS A 189 -8.22 12.10 13.35
C CYS A 189 -7.67 12.59 14.71
N GLN A 190 -6.81 13.61 14.74
CA GLN A 190 -6.30 14.19 15.98
C GLN A 190 -7.42 14.88 16.78
N ALA A 191 -8.33 15.60 16.13
CA ALA A 191 -9.47 16.23 16.77
C ALA A 191 -10.42 15.20 17.41
N ALA A 192 -10.68 14.09 16.73
CA ALA A 192 -11.47 12.98 17.26
C ALA A 192 -10.77 12.33 18.47
N ARG A 193 -9.47 12.00 18.36
CA ARG A 193 -8.67 11.44 19.46
C ARG A 193 -8.57 12.36 20.67
N ALA A 194 -8.49 13.68 20.45
CA ALA A 194 -8.41 14.68 21.52
C ALA A 194 -9.75 14.94 22.23
N GLY A 195 -10.82 14.23 21.83
CA GLY A 195 -12.14 14.34 22.45
C GLY A 195 -12.91 15.61 22.07
N LYS A 196 -12.57 16.29 20.96
CA LYS A 196 -13.29 17.51 20.53
C LYS A 196 -14.77 17.28 20.19
N ILE A 197 -15.18 16.03 19.98
CA ILE A 197 -16.57 15.61 19.78
C ILE A 197 -17.11 14.82 20.97
N GLY A 198 -16.46 14.92 22.13
CA GLY A 198 -16.73 14.06 23.28
C GLY A 198 -16.22 12.63 23.08
N ARG A 199 -16.80 11.68 23.79
CA ARG A 199 -16.46 10.27 23.64
C ARG A 199 -17.02 9.73 22.33
N ILE A 200 -16.17 9.13 21.50
CA ILE A 200 -16.60 8.47 20.25
C ILE A 200 -17.55 7.31 20.60
N LYS A 201 -18.69 7.24 19.94
CA LYS A 201 -19.69 6.17 20.07
C LYS A 201 -19.74 5.32 18.81
N ARG A 202 -19.57 5.95 17.67
CA ARG A 202 -19.72 5.29 16.37
C ARG A 202 -18.79 5.88 15.33
N MET A 203 -18.34 5.05 14.42
CA MET A 203 -17.64 5.43 13.21
C MET A 203 -18.42 4.92 12.00
N VAL A 204 -18.52 5.74 10.96
CA VAL A 204 -19.16 5.35 9.69
C VAL A 204 -18.16 5.59 8.56
N THR A 205 -17.84 4.52 7.84
CA THR A 205 -16.99 4.59 6.67
C THR A 205 -17.77 4.26 5.41
N LYS A 206 -17.52 4.98 4.34
CA LYS A 206 -18.06 4.72 2.99
C LYS A 206 -16.90 4.53 2.04
N VAL A 207 -16.95 3.48 1.24
CA VAL A 207 -15.80 3.03 0.44
C VAL A 207 -16.08 3.05 -1.07
N GLY A 208 -17.07 3.83 -1.49
CA GLY A 208 -17.38 4.00 -2.90
C GLY A 208 -18.10 2.82 -3.54
N PHE A 209 -18.26 2.89 -4.85
CA PHE A 209 -18.86 1.81 -5.64
C PHE A 209 -17.86 0.68 -5.90
N ASN A 210 -18.29 -0.56 -5.72
CA ASN A 210 -17.72 -1.67 -6.44
C ASN A 210 -18.09 -1.59 -7.92
N ASN A 211 -17.22 -2.09 -8.80
CA ASN A 211 -17.51 -2.12 -10.23
C ASN A 211 -18.70 -3.07 -10.50
N LYS A 212 -19.84 -2.49 -10.88
CA LYS A 212 -21.06 -3.22 -11.23
C LYS A 212 -21.04 -3.78 -12.65
N ILE A 213 -20.08 -3.35 -13.47
CA ILE A 213 -19.97 -3.74 -14.87
C ILE A 213 -18.87 -4.80 -14.97
N SER A 214 -19.27 -6.04 -15.01
CA SER A 214 -18.42 -7.21 -15.27
C SER A 214 -18.81 -7.85 -16.59
N PRO A 215 -17.88 -8.49 -17.30
CA PRO A 215 -18.28 -9.47 -18.30
C PRO A 215 -19.24 -10.47 -17.68
N PRO A 216 -20.45 -10.69 -18.31
CA PRO A 216 -21.52 -11.51 -17.74
C PRO A 216 -21.15 -13.01 -17.77
N PRO A 217 -21.97 -13.88 -17.17
CA PRO A 217 -21.80 -15.32 -17.30
C PRO A 217 -21.68 -15.75 -18.76
N GLY A 218 -20.77 -16.67 -19.03
CA GLY A 218 -20.45 -17.11 -20.38
C GLY A 218 -19.43 -16.27 -21.13
N TRP A 219 -18.74 -15.32 -20.44
CA TRP A 219 -17.57 -14.63 -20.96
C TRP A 219 -16.54 -15.61 -21.52
N LYS A 220 -15.75 -15.18 -22.50
CA LYS A 220 -14.77 -16.03 -23.17
C LYS A 220 -13.35 -15.62 -22.81
N PRO A 221 -12.44 -16.59 -22.64
CA PRO A 221 -11.02 -16.31 -22.54
C PRO A 221 -10.52 -15.51 -23.75
N MET A 222 -9.56 -14.64 -23.49
CA MET A 222 -8.87 -13.86 -24.52
C MET A 222 -7.44 -14.38 -24.69
N PRO A 223 -6.80 -14.18 -25.87
CA PRO A 223 -5.39 -14.49 -26.04
C PRO A 223 -4.55 -13.58 -25.12
N VAL A 224 -3.52 -14.15 -24.50
CA VAL A 224 -2.55 -13.37 -23.73
C VAL A 224 -1.77 -12.46 -24.67
N PRO A 225 -1.69 -11.14 -24.41
CA PRO A 225 -0.85 -10.25 -25.22
C PRO A 225 0.62 -10.68 -25.17
N SER A 226 1.33 -10.65 -26.30
CA SER A 226 2.71 -11.13 -26.44
C SER A 226 3.72 -10.40 -25.55
N LYS A 227 3.39 -9.20 -25.07
CA LYS A 227 4.23 -8.34 -24.21
C LYS A 227 3.82 -8.38 -22.74
N PHE A 228 3.00 -9.34 -22.36
CA PHE A 228 2.49 -9.51 -21.00
C PHE A 228 2.76 -10.93 -20.51
N ASP A 229 3.65 -11.10 -19.54
CA ASP A 229 3.87 -12.38 -18.87
C ASP A 229 2.75 -12.66 -17.87
N TYR A 230 1.67 -13.23 -18.38
CA TYR A 230 0.49 -13.54 -17.58
C TYR A 230 0.75 -14.60 -16.51
N ARG A 231 1.64 -15.56 -16.78
CA ARG A 231 1.99 -16.60 -15.80
C ARG A 231 2.65 -16.01 -14.57
N SER A 232 3.62 -15.13 -14.77
CA SER A 232 4.27 -14.38 -13.68
C SER A 232 3.32 -13.38 -13.03
N TRP A 233 2.36 -12.82 -13.78
CA TRP A 233 1.31 -11.99 -13.19
C TRP A 233 0.41 -12.78 -12.22
N LEU A 234 -0.03 -13.99 -12.60
CA LEU A 234 -0.80 -14.88 -11.73
C LEU A 234 -0.01 -15.27 -10.48
N GLY A 235 1.26 -15.63 -10.62
CA GLY A 235 2.14 -15.97 -9.51
C GLY A 235 1.53 -16.99 -8.54
N PRO A 236 1.30 -16.60 -7.26
CA PRO A 236 0.73 -17.48 -6.25
C PRO A 236 -0.77 -17.74 -6.40
N ALA A 237 -1.48 -16.95 -7.19
CA ALA A 237 -2.91 -17.09 -7.38
C ALA A 237 -3.26 -18.36 -8.19
N PRO A 238 -4.49 -18.89 -8.06
CA PRO A 238 -4.94 -20.03 -8.86
C PRO A 238 -4.81 -19.81 -10.35
N ASP A 239 -4.55 -20.87 -11.10
CA ASP A 239 -4.56 -20.81 -12.56
C ASP A 239 -5.95 -20.38 -13.07
N ALA A 240 -5.94 -19.42 -13.97
CA ALA A 240 -7.16 -18.89 -14.56
C ALA A 240 -6.90 -18.45 -16.01
N PRO A 241 -7.87 -18.63 -16.92
CA PRO A 241 -7.73 -18.18 -18.30
C PRO A 241 -7.65 -16.65 -18.34
N TYR A 242 -6.83 -16.14 -19.28
CA TYR A 242 -6.64 -14.70 -19.43
C TYR A 242 -7.94 -14.01 -19.89
N HIS A 243 -8.19 -12.88 -19.28
CA HIS A 243 -9.13 -11.86 -19.72
C HIS A 243 -8.60 -10.49 -19.33
N GLN A 244 -8.70 -9.49 -20.19
CA GLN A 244 -8.18 -8.14 -19.93
C GLN A 244 -8.73 -7.56 -18.61
N ASP A 245 -10.02 -7.77 -18.34
CA ASP A 245 -10.68 -7.29 -17.11
C ASP A 245 -10.32 -8.11 -15.85
N ARG A 246 -9.60 -9.22 -15.99
CA ARG A 246 -9.07 -9.97 -14.84
C ARG A 246 -7.80 -9.32 -14.29
N CYS A 247 -7.06 -8.63 -15.13
CA CYS A 247 -5.73 -8.10 -14.85
C CYS A 247 -5.73 -6.58 -14.72
N LEU A 248 -4.56 -5.99 -14.78
CA LEU A 248 -4.26 -4.57 -14.88
C LEU A 248 -4.97 -3.74 -13.81
N TYR A 249 -6.01 -2.99 -14.13
CA TYR A 249 -6.73 -2.15 -13.18
C TYR A 249 -7.85 -2.88 -12.42
N ARG A 250 -8.52 -3.87 -13.05
CA ARG A 250 -9.74 -4.48 -12.52
C ARG A 250 -9.53 -5.73 -11.69
N PHE A 251 -8.30 -6.21 -11.50
CA PHE A 251 -7.94 -7.34 -10.66
C PHE A 251 -8.56 -7.24 -9.24
N ARG A 252 -8.75 -6.05 -8.74
CA ARG A 252 -9.31 -5.78 -7.41
C ARG A 252 -10.73 -6.29 -7.21
N PHE A 253 -11.45 -6.63 -8.27
CA PHE A 253 -12.80 -7.19 -8.22
C PHE A 253 -12.83 -8.73 -8.27
N HIS A 254 -11.67 -9.36 -8.05
CA HIS A 254 -11.53 -10.81 -7.94
C HIS A 254 -10.93 -11.18 -6.59
N TYR A 255 -11.61 -12.06 -5.86
CA TYR A 255 -11.09 -12.57 -4.58
C TYR A 255 -9.79 -13.36 -4.71
N ASP A 256 -9.45 -13.84 -5.90
CA ASP A 256 -8.17 -14.54 -6.14
C ASP A 256 -6.96 -13.59 -6.14
N TYR A 257 -7.18 -12.27 -6.27
CA TYR A 257 -6.12 -11.27 -6.39
C TYR A 257 -6.22 -10.11 -5.41
N SER A 258 -7.42 -9.86 -4.85
CA SER A 258 -7.71 -8.73 -3.97
C SER A 258 -9.01 -8.97 -3.18
N GLY A 259 -9.58 -7.95 -2.57
CA GLY A 259 -10.80 -8.04 -1.76
C GLY A 259 -11.88 -6.99 -2.09
N GLY A 260 -11.92 -6.48 -3.32
CA GLY A 260 -12.89 -5.48 -3.75
C GLY A 260 -12.67 -4.11 -3.12
N GLN A 261 -13.74 -3.32 -3.00
CA GLN A 261 -13.67 -1.98 -2.40
C GLN A 261 -13.35 -2.02 -0.90
N ILE A 262 -13.67 -3.11 -0.23
CA ILE A 262 -13.36 -3.28 1.20
C ILE A 262 -11.86 -3.24 1.45
N THR A 263 -11.04 -3.82 0.57
CA THR A 263 -9.58 -3.75 0.67
C THR A 263 -9.00 -2.56 -0.12
N ASN A 264 -9.72 -2.02 -1.10
CA ASN A 264 -9.25 -0.89 -1.90
C ASN A 264 -9.40 0.45 -1.16
N PHE A 265 -10.62 0.99 -1.05
CA PHE A 265 -10.88 2.22 -0.31
C PHE A 265 -11.06 1.98 1.19
N GLY A 266 -11.53 0.79 1.57
CA GLY A 266 -11.61 0.40 2.98
C GLY A 266 -10.26 0.45 3.68
N ALA A 267 -9.16 0.09 3.01
CA ALA A 267 -7.80 0.25 3.54
C ALA A 267 -7.43 1.70 3.89
N HIS A 268 -8.09 2.71 3.33
CA HIS A 268 -7.93 4.10 3.71
C HIS A 268 -8.96 4.53 4.75
N CYS A 269 -10.24 4.30 4.48
CA CYS A 269 -11.33 4.79 5.34
C CYS A 269 -11.34 4.10 6.71
N ASN A 270 -11.10 2.79 6.75
CA ASN A 270 -11.05 2.02 7.99
C ASN A 270 -9.73 2.26 8.75
N ASP A 271 -8.62 2.50 8.04
CA ASP A 271 -7.37 2.95 8.66
C ASP A 271 -7.55 4.29 9.40
N MET A 272 -8.19 5.27 8.75
CA MET A 272 -8.52 6.54 9.39
C MET A 272 -9.45 6.36 10.59
N ALA A 273 -10.42 5.45 10.52
CA ALA A 273 -11.32 5.14 11.64
C ALA A 273 -10.54 4.59 12.85
N HIS A 274 -9.66 3.60 12.63
CA HIS A 274 -8.75 3.08 13.67
C HIS A 274 -7.87 4.20 14.24
N TRP A 275 -7.24 4.97 13.37
CA TRP A 275 -6.35 6.05 13.76
C TRP A 275 -7.05 7.12 14.60
N GLY A 276 -8.22 7.60 14.17
CA GLY A 276 -9.00 8.60 14.91
C GLY A 276 -9.57 8.08 16.23
N MET A 277 -9.77 6.75 16.38
CA MET A 277 -10.14 6.10 17.63
C MET A 277 -8.93 5.87 18.58
N GLY A 278 -7.70 6.05 18.08
CA GLY A 278 -6.47 5.78 18.83
C GLY A 278 -6.04 4.31 18.81
N LEU A 279 -6.54 3.53 17.86
CA LEU A 279 -6.14 2.14 17.64
C LEU A 279 -5.23 2.06 16.41
N ASP A 280 -3.93 2.15 16.62
CA ASP A 280 -2.95 1.91 15.57
C ASP A 280 -2.66 0.41 15.40
N THR A 281 -3.00 -0.39 16.42
CA THR A 281 -2.95 -1.86 16.44
C THR A 281 -4.19 -2.42 17.16
N GLY A 282 -4.46 -3.70 17.01
CA GLY A 282 -5.64 -4.35 17.57
C GLY A 282 -6.83 -4.35 16.61
N GLY A 283 -8.03 -4.62 17.13
CA GLY A 283 -9.20 -4.78 16.28
C GLY A 283 -10.52 -4.87 17.05
N PRO A 284 -11.63 -5.15 16.36
CA PRO A 284 -12.93 -5.38 16.98
C PRO A 284 -12.95 -6.67 17.79
N THR A 285 -13.96 -6.83 18.65
CA THR A 285 -14.28 -8.10 19.33
C THR A 285 -15.36 -8.88 18.60
N GLU A 286 -16.19 -8.21 17.82
CA GLU A 286 -17.27 -8.81 17.05
C GLU A 286 -17.38 -8.16 15.68
N ILE A 287 -17.79 -8.97 14.70
CA ILE A 287 -18.08 -8.50 13.34
C ILE A 287 -19.29 -9.25 12.78
N GLU A 288 -20.12 -8.52 12.04
CA GLU A 288 -21.24 -9.07 11.28
C GLU A 288 -21.34 -8.45 9.89
N CYS A 289 -21.74 -9.23 8.89
CA CYS A 289 -22.17 -8.72 7.60
C CYS A 289 -23.68 -8.52 7.64
N GLN A 290 -24.13 -7.28 7.50
CA GLN A 290 -25.56 -6.92 7.52
C GLN A 290 -26.21 -6.98 6.15
N ASN A 291 -25.43 -6.77 5.09
CA ASN A 291 -25.86 -6.88 3.71
C ASN A 291 -24.69 -7.16 2.77
N ALA A 292 -24.89 -8.04 1.82
CA ALA A 292 -23.98 -8.25 0.69
C ALA A 292 -24.78 -8.63 -0.56
N SER A 293 -24.45 -7.97 -1.68
CA SER A 293 -25.02 -8.29 -3.00
C SER A 293 -23.89 -8.66 -3.95
N PHE A 294 -24.15 -9.62 -4.82
CA PHE A 294 -23.15 -10.12 -5.77
C PHE A 294 -23.71 -10.06 -7.20
N LEU A 295 -22.80 -10.11 -8.17
CA LEU A 295 -23.17 -10.35 -9.56
C LEU A 295 -23.68 -11.80 -9.74
N PRO A 296 -24.39 -12.09 -10.83
CA PRO A 296 -24.81 -13.47 -11.13
C PRO A 296 -23.63 -14.44 -11.11
N ALA A 297 -23.85 -15.66 -10.63
CA ALA A 297 -22.83 -16.72 -10.63
C ALA A 297 -22.26 -16.93 -12.03
N GLY A 298 -20.93 -17.10 -12.14
CA GLY A 298 -20.24 -17.23 -13.41
C GLY A 298 -19.87 -15.89 -14.10
N SER A 299 -20.23 -14.74 -13.51
CA SER A 299 -19.65 -13.45 -13.92
C SER A 299 -18.13 -13.44 -13.72
N LEU A 300 -17.44 -12.63 -14.50
CA LEU A 300 -15.96 -12.55 -14.39
C LEU A 300 -15.53 -12.02 -13.03
N PHE A 301 -16.18 -10.98 -12.50
CA PHE A 301 -15.93 -10.46 -11.16
C PHE A 301 -16.74 -11.22 -10.12
N ASN A 302 -16.14 -11.47 -8.95
CA ASN A 302 -16.74 -12.26 -7.89
C ASN A 302 -16.76 -11.56 -6.52
N THR A 303 -16.21 -10.33 -6.39
CA THR A 303 -16.38 -9.54 -5.17
C THR A 303 -17.79 -8.97 -5.07
N ALA A 304 -18.25 -8.74 -3.84
CA ALA A 304 -19.58 -8.16 -3.61
C ALA A 304 -19.72 -6.76 -4.24
N THR A 305 -20.87 -6.46 -4.83
CA THR A 305 -21.19 -5.20 -5.50
C THR A 305 -21.68 -4.13 -4.52
N GLN A 306 -22.36 -4.55 -3.47
CA GLN A 306 -22.78 -3.73 -2.35
C GLN A 306 -22.54 -4.49 -1.06
N THR A 307 -22.10 -3.79 -0.02
CA THR A 307 -21.86 -4.40 1.29
C THR A 307 -22.22 -3.42 2.39
N ARG A 308 -22.66 -3.98 3.52
CA ARG A 308 -22.70 -3.30 4.80
C ARG A 308 -22.26 -4.27 5.88
N PHE A 309 -21.24 -3.90 6.63
CA PHE A 309 -20.81 -4.66 7.80
C PHE A 309 -20.68 -3.76 9.02
N ARG A 310 -20.78 -4.37 10.20
CA ARG A 310 -20.65 -3.73 11.50
C ARG A 310 -19.59 -4.44 12.33
N CYS A 311 -18.77 -3.67 13.03
CA CYS A 311 -17.83 -4.15 14.04
C CYS A 311 -18.15 -3.53 15.40
N LEU A 312 -17.96 -4.31 16.46
CA LEU A 312 -18.00 -3.82 17.85
C LEU A 312 -16.58 -3.91 18.43
N TYR A 313 -16.16 -2.83 19.08
CA TYR A 313 -14.83 -2.74 19.72
C TYR A 313 -14.94 -2.94 21.24
N PRO A 314 -13.83 -3.31 21.94
CA PRO A 314 -13.85 -3.55 23.40
C PRO A 314 -14.38 -2.39 24.23
N ASN A 315 -14.22 -1.15 23.75
CA ASN A 315 -14.69 0.09 24.41
C ASN A 315 -16.16 0.42 24.10
N GLY A 316 -16.90 -0.46 23.43
CA GLY A 316 -18.30 -0.30 23.03
C GLY A 316 -18.52 0.60 21.80
N VAL A 317 -17.46 1.05 21.14
CA VAL A 317 -17.55 1.81 19.89
C VAL A 317 -17.96 0.89 18.76
N GLU A 318 -18.89 1.34 17.92
CA GLU A 318 -19.29 0.66 16.69
C GLU A 318 -18.58 1.27 15.47
N LEU A 319 -18.14 0.43 14.55
CA LEU A 319 -17.79 0.83 13.19
C LEU A 319 -18.79 0.22 12.22
N VAL A 320 -19.38 1.04 11.37
CA VAL A 320 -20.20 0.59 10.24
C VAL A 320 -19.53 1.01 8.95
N CYS A 321 -19.30 0.06 8.06
CA CYS A 321 -18.73 0.30 6.74
C CYS A 321 -19.70 -0.06 5.64
N GLU A 322 -19.85 0.83 4.67
CA GLU A 322 -20.79 0.69 3.55
C GLU A 322 -20.07 0.86 2.21
N SER A 323 -20.41 0.00 1.25
CA SER A 323 -20.09 0.22 -0.17
C SER A 323 -21.37 0.37 -0.98
N GLY A 324 -21.26 0.88 -2.21
CA GLY A 324 -22.40 1.00 -3.12
C GLY A 324 -22.97 2.42 -3.24
N SER A 325 -22.26 3.43 -2.76
CA SER A 325 -22.52 4.85 -3.01
C SER A 325 -21.29 5.51 -3.67
N GLU A 326 -21.42 6.73 -4.18
CA GLU A 326 -20.28 7.49 -4.74
C GLU A 326 -19.32 8.00 -3.65
N GLN A 327 -19.77 8.05 -2.41
CA GLN A 327 -19.03 8.64 -1.31
C GLN A 327 -17.86 7.77 -0.86
N VAL A 328 -16.72 8.41 -0.64
CA VAL A 328 -15.53 7.82 0.02
C VAL A 328 -15.19 8.75 1.20
N GLN A 329 -15.48 8.27 2.42
CA GLN A 329 -15.38 9.11 3.61
C GLN A 329 -15.23 8.30 4.90
N THR A 330 -14.71 8.97 5.92
CA THR A 330 -14.69 8.51 7.32
C THR A 330 -15.36 9.54 8.19
N ARG A 331 -16.33 9.12 9.01
CA ARG A 331 -17.08 9.96 9.95
C ARG A 331 -16.95 9.38 11.36
N PHE A 332 -16.66 10.26 12.31
CA PHE A 332 -16.62 10.00 13.75
C PHE A 332 -17.85 10.65 14.40
N GLU A 333 -18.62 9.89 15.15
CA GLU A 333 -19.80 10.33 15.88
C GLU A 333 -19.54 10.17 17.38
N GLY A 334 -19.51 11.28 18.11
CA GLY A 334 -19.26 11.34 19.54
C GLY A 334 -20.49 11.72 20.34
N THR A 335 -20.30 11.95 21.67
CA THR A 335 -21.36 12.42 22.57
C THR A 335 -21.77 13.85 22.30
N ASP A 336 -20.86 14.70 21.81
CA ASP A 336 -21.02 16.14 21.75
C ASP A 336 -21.00 16.68 20.30
N GLY A 337 -20.88 15.80 19.31
CA GLY A 337 -20.88 16.18 17.90
C GLY A 337 -20.30 15.11 16.99
N TRP A 338 -20.03 15.50 15.75
CA TRP A 338 -19.40 14.62 14.77
C TRP A 338 -18.40 15.37 13.88
N LEU A 339 -17.44 14.62 13.35
CA LEU A 339 -16.43 15.05 12.37
C LEU A 339 -16.42 14.08 11.20
N GLN A 340 -16.22 14.59 9.98
CA GLN A 340 -16.16 13.80 8.77
C GLN A 340 -15.09 14.34 7.83
N THR A 341 -14.37 13.45 7.15
CA THR A 341 -13.46 13.80 6.03
C THR A 341 -13.54 12.75 4.93
N GLY A 342 -13.28 13.16 3.70
CA GLY A 342 -13.32 12.28 2.54
C GLY A 342 -13.02 13.00 1.24
N TYR A 343 -13.40 12.40 0.12
CA TYR A 343 -13.17 13.00 -1.20
C TYR A 343 -14.04 14.24 -1.43
N ASP A 344 -15.21 14.30 -0.82
CA ASP A 344 -16.14 15.44 -0.93
C ASP A 344 -15.78 16.60 0.03
N GLY A 345 -14.69 16.46 0.76
CA GLY A 345 -14.19 17.47 1.70
C GLY A 345 -14.37 17.09 3.17
N THR A 346 -14.27 18.12 4.01
CA THR A 346 -14.35 17.99 5.48
C THR A 346 -15.58 18.75 5.98
N SER A 347 -16.32 18.15 6.90
CA SER A 347 -17.49 18.74 7.54
C SER A 347 -17.63 18.27 9.00
N ALA A 348 -18.43 19.00 9.77
CA ALA A 348 -18.66 18.72 11.18
C ALA A 348 -20.08 19.11 11.61
N SER A 349 -20.52 18.66 12.79
CA SER A 349 -21.79 19.08 13.40
C SER A 349 -21.80 20.56 13.76
N ASP A 350 -20.63 21.09 14.11
CA ASP A 350 -20.40 22.51 14.40
C ASP A 350 -19.18 22.96 13.57
N PRO A 351 -19.29 24.07 12.78
CA PRO A 351 -18.17 24.61 12.02
C PRO A 351 -16.91 24.92 12.84
N GLU A 352 -17.05 25.25 14.12
CA GLU A 352 -15.93 25.54 15.02
C GLU A 352 -15.04 24.28 15.24
N LEU A 353 -15.59 23.07 15.14
CA LEU A 353 -14.83 21.83 15.26
C LEU A 353 -13.79 21.64 14.15
N ILE A 354 -14.00 22.28 13.01
CA ILE A 354 -13.09 22.27 11.85
C ILE A 354 -12.46 23.63 11.57
N ALA A 355 -12.63 24.59 12.49
CA ALA A 355 -11.94 25.88 12.40
C ALA A 355 -10.42 25.62 12.43
N GLY A 356 -9.70 26.17 11.46
CA GLY A 356 -8.26 25.92 11.30
C GLY A 356 -7.90 24.58 10.63
N CYS A 357 -8.86 23.80 10.14
CA CYS A 357 -8.56 22.63 9.33
C CYS A 357 -7.78 23.05 8.07
N PRO A 358 -6.61 22.46 7.81
CA PRO A 358 -5.81 22.83 6.64
C PRO A 358 -6.50 22.44 5.34
N GLN A 359 -6.13 23.10 4.26
CA GLN A 359 -6.53 22.65 2.93
C GLN A 359 -5.72 21.42 2.50
N LYS A 360 -6.35 20.53 1.73
CA LYS A 360 -5.66 19.36 1.17
C LYS A 360 -4.59 19.83 0.17
N PRO A 361 -3.31 19.51 0.40
CA PRO A 361 -2.25 19.87 -0.53
C PRO A 361 -2.45 19.21 -1.89
N ARG A 362 -1.97 19.90 -2.95
CA ARG A 362 -2.07 19.44 -4.33
C ARG A 362 -0.69 19.48 -5.01
N GLY A 363 -0.61 18.86 -6.18
CA GLY A 363 0.61 18.87 -6.99
C GLY A 363 1.76 18.13 -6.33
N ILE A 364 2.91 18.78 -6.24
CA ILE A 364 4.14 18.18 -5.71
C ILE A 364 4.06 17.85 -4.21
N ASP A 365 3.20 18.54 -3.48
CA ASP A 365 3.03 18.37 -2.03
C ASP A 365 1.80 17.54 -1.65
N ASP A 366 1.21 16.84 -2.62
CA ASP A 366 0.06 15.98 -2.35
C ASP A 366 0.38 14.88 -1.31
N PRO A 367 -0.64 14.28 -0.68
CA PRO A 367 -0.42 13.28 0.38
C PRO A 367 0.45 12.10 -0.04
N HIS A 368 0.34 11.62 -1.29
CA HIS A 368 1.19 10.52 -1.79
C HIS A 368 2.66 10.93 -1.87
N SER A 369 2.93 12.13 -2.39
CA SER A 369 4.28 12.69 -2.45
C SER A 369 4.90 12.86 -1.07
N SER A 370 4.12 13.38 -0.12
CA SER A 370 4.55 13.57 1.27
C SER A 370 4.78 12.23 1.98
N HIS A 371 4.01 11.20 1.62
CA HIS A 371 4.15 9.86 2.16
C HIS A 371 5.42 9.15 1.64
N LEU A 372 5.70 9.27 0.33
CA LEU A 372 6.96 8.78 -0.25
C LEU A 372 8.19 9.49 0.34
N ALA A 373 8.11 10.82 0.56
CA ALA A 373 9.19 11.56 1.20
C ALA A 373 9.45 11.05 2.62
N ASN A 374 8.40 10.83 3.42
CA ASN A 374 8.54 10.25 4.75
C ASN A 374 9.21 8.87 4.71
N PHE A 375 8.89 8.01 3.74
CA PHE A 375 9.59 6.74 3.57
C PHE A 375 11.09 6.94 3.39
N ILE A 376 11.51 7.78 2.46
CA ILE A 376 12.93 8.05 2.18
C ILE A 376 13.62 8.67 3.40
N ASP A 377 12.96 9.57 4.12
CA ASP A 377 13.50 10.16 5.36
C ASP A 377 13.69 9.07 6.44
N CYS A 378 12.76 8.13 6.57
CA CYS A 378 12.87 7.01 7.52
C CYS A 378 13.96 6.00 7.11
N VAL A 379 14.14 5.73 5.80
CA VAL A 379 15.27 4.93 5.29
C VAL A 379 16.61 5.54 5.71
N LYS A 380 16.76 6.86 5.61
CA LYS A 380 17.99 7.58 6.00
C LYS A 380 18.19 7.65 7.50
N SER A 381 17.16 7.99 8.25
CA SER A 381 17.23 8.24 9.70
C SER A 381 17.07 6.99 10.55
N ARG A 382 16.56 5.90 9.97
CA ARG A 382 16.13 4.69 10.66
C ARG A 382 15.00 4.93 11.66
N ALA A 383 14.31 6.06 11.58
CA ALA A 383 13.13 6.34 12.36
C ALA A 383 11.92 5.54 11.88
N GLU A 384 10.94 5.34 12.75
CA GLU A 384 9.69 4.66 12.42
C GLU A 384 8.88 5.48 11.40
N PRO A 385 8.34 4.86 10.33
CA PRO A 385 7.53 5.57 9.35
C PRO A 385 6.11 5.85 9.87
N ARG A 386 5.40 6.76 9.18
CA ARG A 386 4.02 7.15 9.54
C ARG A 386 3.01 6.01 9.47
N ALA A 387 3.28 5.00 8.68
CA ALA A 387 2.45 3.81 8.53
C ALA A 387 3.33 2.55 8.59
N PRO A 388 3.84 2.18 9.79
CA PRO A 388 4.67 0.98 9.97
C PRO A 388 3.88 -0.30 9.64
N VAL A 389 4.58 -1.42 9.57
CA VAL A 389 4.01 -2.70 9.17
C VAL A 389 2.85 -3.14 10.07
N GLU A 390 2.94 -2.91 11.37
CA GLU A 390 1.89 -3.27 12.35
C GLU A 390 0.60 -2.49 12.10
N THR A 391 0.71 -1.20 11.80
CA THR A 391 -0.43 -0.35 11.46
C THR A 391 -1.08 -0.78 10.13
N GLY A 392 -0.25 -1.05 9.12
CA GLY A 392 -0.74 -1.56 7.83
C GLY A 392 -1.44 -2.90 7.97
N HIS A 393 -0.91 -3.79 8.81
CA HIS A 393 -1.50 -5.09 9.13
C HIS A 393 -2.85 -4.93 9.84
N ALA A 394 -2.94 -4.15 10.92
CA ALA A 394 -4.18 -3.94 11.66
C ALA A 394 -5.31 -3.40 10.75
N SER A 395 -4.97 -2.45 9.87
CA SER A 395 -5.92 -1.93 8.87
C SER A 395 -6.36 -2.99 7.86
N ALA A 396 -5.44 -3.83 7.38
CA ALA A 396 -5.72 -4.93 6.45
C ALA A 396 -6.55 -6.02 7.13
N VAL A 397 -6.24 -6.40 8.38
CA VAL A 397 -7.01 -7.39 9.16
C VAL A 397 -8.48 -7.01 9.19
N LEU A 398 -8.84 -5.78 9.54
CA LEU A 398 -10.23 -5.34 9.56
C LEU A 398 -10.94 -5.57 8.22
N CYS A 399 -10.25 -5.28 7.12
CA CYS A 399 -10.79 -5.51 5.77
C CYS A 399 -10.94 -7.01 5.46
N HIS A 400 -10.01 -7.85 5.91
CA HIS A 400 -10.07 -9.31 5.72
C HIS A 400 -11.17 -9.96 6.54
N LEU A 401 -11.37 -9.53 7.82
CA LEU A 401 -12.49 -9.98 8.64
C LEU A 401 -13.83 -9.65 7.96
N ALA A 402 -13.96 -8.42 7.46
CA ALA A 402 -15.16 -8.01 6.73
C ALA A 402 -15.40 -8.89 5.49
N ASN A 403 -14.35 -9.12 4.69
CA ASN A 403 -14.46 -9.98 3.52
C ASN A 403 -14.77 -11.45 3.85
N ALA A 404 -14.29 -11.99 4.98
CA ALA A 404 -14.66 -13.32 5.45
C ALA A 404 -16.17 -13.39 5.70
N MET A 405 -16.73 -12.44 6.44
CA MET A 405 -18.16 -12.38 6.72
C MET A 405 -19.01 -12.11 5.47
N ILE A 406 -18.55 -11.24 4.57
CA ILE A 406 -19.22 -10.93 3.29
C ILE A 406 -19.28 -12.18 2.41
N ARG A 407 -18.22 -12.96 2.32
CA ARG A 407 -18.17 -14.20 1.50
C ARG A 407 -19.04 -15.31 2.06
N LEU A 408 -19.24 -15.35 3.37
CA LEU A 408 -20.14 -16.31 4.04
C LEU A 408 -21.60 -15.86 4.04
N PHE A 409 -21.88 -14.58 3.77
CA PHE A 409 -23.23 -14.01 3.83
C PHE A 409 -24.29 -14.73 2.96
N PRO A 410 -24.00 -15.19 1.72
CA PRO A 410 -25.00 -15.92 0.92
C PRO A 410 -25.54 -17.17 1.60
N GLU A 411 -24.75 -17.82 2.46
CA GLU A 411 -25.12 -19.05 3.16
C GLU A 411 -25.73 -18.77 4.54
N THR A 412 -25.30 -17.68 5.19
CA THR A 412 -25.59 -17.44 6.61
C THR A 412 -26.62 -16.34 6.85
N GLY A 413 -26.80 -15.44 5.86
CA GLY A 413 -27.67 -14.28 6.00
C GLY A 413 -27.14 -13.22 6.97
N PRO A 414 -27.98 -12.22 7.33
CA PRO A 414 -27.55 -11.01 8.04
C PRO A 414 -27.41 -11.15 9.57
N HIS A 415 -27.67 -12.30 10.15
CA HIS A 415 -27.72 -12.47 11.62
C HIS A 415 -26.53 -13.23 12.19
N ARG A 416 -25.49 -13.45 11.36
CA ARG A 416 -24.27 -14.10 11.82
C ARG A 416 -23.31 -13.07 12.42
N ILE A 417 -23.16 -13.12 13.75
CA ILE A 417 -22.13 -12.36 14.48
C ILE A 417 -20.97 -13.31 14.75
N ALA A 418 -19.78 -12.98 14.27
CA ALA A 418 -18.57 -13.71 14.57
C ALA A 418 -17.77 -12.97 15.64
N LYS A 419 -17.27 -13.71 16.65
CA LYS A 419 -16.38 -13.18 17.68
C LYS A 419 -14.94 -13.28 17.21
N TRP A 420 -14.17 -12.22 17.43
CA TRP A 420 -12.78 -12.11 17.03
C TRP A 420 -11.86 -11.99 18.23
N ASP A 421 -10.85 -12.85 18.30
CA ASP A 421 -9.73 -12.74 19.22
C ASP A 421 -8.58 -12.02 18.50
N ALA A 422 -8.43 -10.72 18.78
CA ALA A 422 -7.43 -9.90 18.12
C ALA A 422 -5.98 -10.24 18.55
N ALA A 423 -5.78 -10.85 19.72
CA ALA A 423 -4.45 -11.22 20.19
C ALA A 423 -3.92 -12.47 19.49
N ASN A 424 -4.79 -13.44 19.23
CA ASN A 424 -4.47 -14.67 18.52
C ASN A 424 -4.79 -14.62 17.02
N GLU A 425 -5.50 -13.57 16.58
CA GLU A 425 -6.01 -13.35 15.22
C GLU A 425 -6.76 -14.56 14.68
N VAL A 426 -7.79 -14.96 15.44
CA VAL A 426 -8.70 -16.05 15.07
C VAL A 426 -10.15 -15.70 15.38
N PHE A 427 -11.06 -16.21 14.57
CA PHE A 427 -12.47 -16.23 14.92
C PHE A 427 -12.73 -17.30 15.97
N VAL A 428 -13.38 -16.92 17.07
CA VAL A 428 -13.63 -17.81 18.20
C VAL A 428 -14.73 -18.81 17.84
N ASN A 429 -14.42 -20.10 17.85
CA ASN A 429 -15.32 -21.21 17.56
C ASN A 429 -16.03 -21.08 16.18
N ASP A 430 -15.31 -20.58 15.16
CA ASP A 430 -15.84 -20.39 13.82
C ASP A 430 -14.85 -20.86 12.74
N ASP A 431 -14.82 -22.17 12.50
CA ASP A 431 -13.91 -22.79 11.54
C ASP A 431 -14.14 -22.31 10.09
N ALA A 432 -15.40 -22.01 9.72
CA ALA A 432 -15.70 -21.52 8.38
C ALA A 432 -15.09 -20.13 8.14
N ALA A 433 -15.18 -19.24 9.13
CA ALA A 433 -14.57 -17.93 9.05
C ALA A 433 -13.02 -18.02 9.15
N ASN A 434 -12.48 -18.89 10.00
CA ASN A 434 -11.04 -19.10 10.14
C ASN A 434 -10.38 -19.58 8.84
N LYS A 435 -11.04 -20.42 8.05
CA LYS A 435 -10.57 -20.85 6.72
C LYS A 435 -10.41 -19.69 5.73
N MET A 436 -11.08 -18.54 5.99
CA MET A 436 -10.97 -17.36 5.12
C MET A 436 -9.80 -16.44 5.48
N LEU A 437 -9.12 -16.69 6.62
CA LEU A 437 -8.03 -15.84 7.12
C LEU A 437 -6.70 -16.08 6.42
N ASP A 438 -6.60 -17.20 5.73
CA ASP A 438 -5.44 -17.54 4.90
C ASP A 438 -5.88 -17.81 3.47
N ARG A 439 -4.93 -17.83 2.56
CA ARG A 439 -5.13 -18.07 1.14
C ARG A 439 -4.18 -19.14 0.66
N GLU A 440 -4.75 -20.23 0.11
CA GLU A 440 -3.95 -21.23 -0.56
C GLU A 440 -3.14 -20.58 -1.69
N GLN A 441 -1.86 -20.89 -1.72
CA GLN A 441 -0.94 -20.39 -2.73
C GLN A 441 -0.48 -21.54 -3.63
N ARG A 442 -0.31 -21.24 -4.91
CA ARG A 442 0.18 -22.19 -5.90
C ARG A 442 1.71 -22.32 -5.81
N ASP A 443 2.21 -23.55 -5.98
CA ASP A 443 3.66 -23.77 -6.10
C ASP A 443 4.30 -22.90 -7.22
N PRO A 444 5.53 -22.41 -7.02
CA PRO A 444 6.45 -22.63 -5.89
C PRO A 444 6.30 -21.58 -4.75
N TRP A 445 5.16 -20.94 -4.62
CA TRP A 445 4.95 -19.79 -3.73
C TRP A 445 4.25 -20.15 -2.40
N SER A 446 3.86 -21.43 -2.25
CA SER A 446 3.20 -21.99 -1.06
C SER A 446 4.13 -22.06 0.16
#